data_0a3856c27ec3aa9a9f57a4bacce639af
#
_entry.id   0a3856c27ec3aa9a9f57a4bacce639af
#
_cell.length_a   1.000
_cell.length_b   1.000
_cell.length_c   1.000
_cell.angle_alpha   90.00
_cell.angle_beta   90.00
_cell.angle_gamma   90.00
#
_symmetry.space_group_name_H-M   'P 1'
#
loop_
_entity.id
_entity.type
_entity.pdbx_description
1 polymer ?
#
loop_
_entity_poly.entity_id
_entity_poly.type
_entity_poly.pdbx_seq_one_letter_code
_entity_poly.pdbx_strand_id
1 'polypeptide(L)' 'CPLKLADGINLEKIVIVGNVVVLDLILTNYSAEQVTDEMIEVLVKMRDLLKKTSKMPSGTMLRMEVYDQYRDKVTTL' A
#
# COMPACT_ATOMS: atom_id res chain seq x y z
N CYS A 1 9.67 -1.02 -11.12
CA CYS A 1 9.24 0.27 -11.67
C CYS A 1 8.15 0.88 -10.81
N PRO A 2 8.26 2.15 -10.46
CA PRO A 2 7.17 2.82 -9.76
C PRO A 2 5.90 2.83 -10.60
N LEU A 3 4.79 2.46 -9.98
CA LEU A 3 3.49 2.47 -10.62
C LEU A 3 2.57 3.43 -9.86
N LYS A 4 2.00 4.39 -10.56
CA LYS A 4 1.07 5.33 -9.97
C LYS A 4 -0.29 4.66 -9.81
N LEU A 5 -0.72 4.41 -8.57
CA LEU A 5 -2.01 3.81 -8.27
C LEU A 5 -3.13 4.85 -8.26
N ALA A 6 -2.82 6.03 -7.77
CA ALA A 6 -3.74 7.17 -7.71
C ALA A 6 -2.92 8.44 -7.57
N ASP A 7 -3.57 9.61 -7.60
CA ASP A 7 -2.87 10.88 -7.40
C ASP A 7 -2.23 10.89 -6.02
N GLY A 8 -0.91 11.03 -5.99
CA GLY A 8 -0.16 11.06 -4.74
C GLY A 8 0.14 9.70 -4.13
N ILE A 9 -0.21 8.60 -4.79
CA ILE A 9 0.06 7.25 -4.28
C ILE A 9 0.77 6.44 -5.35
N ASN A 10 2.04 6.10 -5.09
CA ASN A 10 2.83 5.27 -6.00
C ASN A 10 3.14 3.93 -5.35
N LEU A 11 3.00 2.86 -6.15
CA LEU A 11 3.50 1.54 -5.78
C LEU A 11 4.96 1.49 -6.15
N GLU A 12 5.83 1.43 -5.15
CA GLU A 12 7.28 1.43 -5.41
C GLU A 12 7.80 0.04 -5.68
N LYS A 13 7.33 -0.95 -4.93
CA LYS A 13 7.88 -2.28 -5.01
C LYS A 13 6.90 -3.33 -4.52
N ILE A 14 6.98 -4.53 -5.07
CA ILE A 14 6.22 -5.69 -4.64
C ILE A 14 7.22 -6.77 -4.23
N VAL A 15 7.08 -7.29 -3.02
CA VAL A 15 7.91 -8.37 -2.50
C VAL A 15 7.02 -9.55 -2.16
N ILE A 16 7.40 -10.74 -2.61
CA ILE A 16 6.67 -11.97 -2.29
C ILE A 16 7.57 -12.85 -1.45
N VAL A 17 7.11 -13.17 -0.23
CA VAL A 17 7.84 -14.04 0.69
C VAL A 17 6.87 -15.15 1.13
N GLY A 18 7.11 -16.37 0.64
CA GLY A 18 6.20 -17.47 0.92
C GLY A 18 4.79 -17.19 0.40
N ASN A 19 3.82 -17.15 1.30
CA ASN A 19 2.43 -16.84 0.97
C ASN A 19 2.04 -15.40 1.34
N VAL A 20 3.03 -14.54 1.60
CA VAL A 20 2.78 -13.13 1.94
C VAL A 20 3.23 -12.26 0.79
N VAL A 21 2.35 -11.38 0.34
CA VAL A 21 2.65 -10.37 -0.67
C VAL A 21 2.72 -9.01 0.04
N VAL A 22 3.86 -8.36 -0.06
CA VAL A 22 4.09 -7.05 0.56
C VAL A 22 4.15 -5.98 -0.52
N LEU A 23 3.30 -4.98 -0.41
CA LEU A 23 3.28 -3.84 -1.32
C LEU A 23 3.87 -2.62 -0.60
N ASP A 24 4.93 -2.05 -1.17
CA ASP A 24 5.53 -0.83 -0.65
C ASP A 24 4.94 0.36 -1.39
N LEU A 25 4.19 1.21 -0.67
CA LEU A 25 3.55 2.38 -1.23
C LEU A 25 4.20 3.66 -0.72
N ILE A 26 4.31 4.65 -1.58
CA ILE A 26 4.80 5.97 -1.22
C ILE A 26 3.73 7.02 -1.51
N LEU A 27 3.46 7.86 -0.50
CA LEU A 27 2.57 9.00 -0.63
C LEU A 27 3.41 10.20 -1.06
N THR A 28 3.34 10.56 -2.34
CA THR A 28 4.27 11.53 -2.93
C THR A 28 3.99 12.98 -2.55
N ASN A 29 2.76 13.29 -2.14
CA ASN A 29 2.34 14.66 -1.84
C ASN A 29 2.09 14.91 -0.36
N TYR A 30 2.41 13.96 0.49
CA TYR A 30 2.06 14.03 1.90
C TYR A 30 3.24 13.62 2.78
N SER A 31 3.36 14.28 3.94
CA SER A 31 4.21 13.81 5.02
C SER A 31 3.36 12.94 5.97
N ALA A 32 4.04 12.20 6.87
CA ALA A 32 3.33 11.36 7.84
C ALA A 32 2.33 12.16 8.68
N GLU A 33 2.65 13.41 8.98
CA GLU A 33 1.78 14.29 9.76
C GLU A 33 0.51 14.71 9.03
N GLN A 34 0.54 14.67 7.70
CA GLN A 34 -0.59 15.07 6.86
C GLN A 34 -1.55 13.92 6.56
N VAL A 35 -1.18 12.71 6.93
CA VAL A 35 -2.01 11.53 6.68
C VAL A 35 -3.16 11.49 7.67
N THR A 36 -4.38 11.42 7.16
CA THR A 36 -5.60 11.36 7.97
C THR A 36 -6.14 9.95 8.04
N ASP A 37 -7.03 9.69 8.99
CA ASP A 37 -7.71 8.40 9.09
C ASP A 37 -8.50 8.08 7.82
N GLU A 38 -9.08 9.10 7.18
CA GLU A 38 -9.81 8.92 5.92
C GLU A 38 -8.90 8.40 4.81
N MET A 39 -7.67 8.90 4.74
CA MET A 39 -6.69 8.43 3.77
C MET A 39 -6.32 6.98 4.03
N ILE A 40 -6.17 6.61 5.29
CA ILE A 40 -5.87 5.23 5.68
C ILE A 40 -7.03 4.30 5.31
N GLU A 41 -8.28 4.74 5.50
CA GLU A 41 -9.44 3.96 5.09
C GLU A 41 -9.47 3.70 3.58
N VAL A 42 -9.10 4.70 2.79
CA VAL A 42 -9.00 4.54 1.33
C VAL A 42 -7.96 3.48 0.99
N LEU A 43 -6.80 3.51 1.65
CA LEU A 43 -5.75 2.52 1.45
C LEU A 43 -6.20 1.11 1.83
N VAL A 44 -6.94 0.97 2.93
CA VAL A 44 -7.49 -0.32 3.35
C VAL A 44 -8.48 -0.86 2.31
N LYS A 45 -9.34 0.01 1.77
CA LYS A 45 -10.26 -0.38 0.72
C LYS A 45 -9.53 -0.82 -0.54
N MET A 46 -8.45 -0.12 -0.90
CA MET A 46 -7.62 -0.50 -2.04
C MET A 46 -7.00 -1.87 -1.83
N ARG A 47 -6.50 -2.14 -0.63
CA ARG A 47 -5.94 -3.45 -0.30
C ARG A 47 -6.98 -4.55 -0.47
N ASP A 48 -8.16 -4.36 0.09
CA ASP A 48 -9.23 -5.35 0.00
C ASP A 48 -9.67 -5.58 -1.44
N LEU A 49 -9.75 -4.51 -2.23
CA LEU A 49 -10.09 -4.60 -3.65
C LEU A 49 -9.03 -5.38 -4.43
N LEU A 50 -7.75 -5.09 -4.20
CA LEU A 50 -6.66 -5.81 -4.83
C LEU A 50 -6.69 -7.29 -4.48
N LYS A 51 -6.98 -7.61 -3.24
CA LYS A 51 -7.09 -8.99 -2.79
C LYS A 51 -8.23 -9.73 -3.51
N LYS A 52 -9.35 -9.06 -3.74
CA LYS A 52 -10.48 -9.64 -4.45
C LYS A 52 -10.20 -9.83 -5.94
N THR A 53 -9.62 -8.81 -6.58
CA THR A 53 -9.48 -8.78 -8.03
C THR A 53 -8.29 -9.57 -8.54
N SER A 54 -7.25 -9.76 -7.72
CA SER A 54 -6.04 -10.46 -8.14
C SER A 54 -6.14 -11.97 -8.07
N LYS A 55 -7.26 -12.52 -7.59
CA LYS A 55 -7.51 -13.96 -7.50
C LYS A 55 -6.37 -14.73 -6.80
N MET A 56 -5.91 -14.18 -5.69
CA MET A 56 -4.83 -14.82 -4.93
C MET A 56 -5.28 -16.17 -4.36
N PRO A 57 -4.36 -17.15 -4.28
CA PRO A 57 -4.68 -18.43 -3.67
C PRO A 57 -5.18 -18.26 -2.23
N SER A 58 -6.00 -19.22 -1.78
CA SER A 58 -6.46 -19.25 -0.41
C SER A 58 -5.26 -19.31 0.54
N GLY A 59 -5.30 -18.51 1.59
CA GLY A 59 -4.21 -18.42 2.55
C GLY A 59 -3.14 -17.39 2.23
N THR A 60 -3.24 -16.73 1.06
CA THR A 60 -2.33 -15.63 0.73
C THR A 60 -2.66 -14.40 1.56
N MET A 61 -1.65 -13.82 2.18
CA MET A 61 -1.80 -12.59 2.93
C MET A 61 -1.31 -11.41 2.10
N LEU A 62 -2.06 -10.32 2.13
CA LEU A 62 -1.67 -9.08 1.47
C LEU A 62 -1.35 -8.05 2.54
N ARG A 63 -0.12 -7.55 2.52
CA ARG A 63 0.34 -6.55 3.45
C ARG A 63 0.74 -5.29 2.69
N MET A 64 0.37 -4.14 3.20
CA MET A 64 0.77 -2.87 2.62
C MET A 64 1.62 -2.10 3.62
N GLU A 65 2.81 -1.69 3.18
CA GLU A 65 3.66 -0.80 3.95
C GLU A 65 3.61 0.57 3.29
N VAL A 66 3.20 1.56 4.05
CA VAL A 66 2.96 2.91 3.56
C VAL A 66 4.01 3.85 4.08
N TYR A 67 4.67 4.57 3.17
CA TYR A 67 5.71 5.56 3.48
C TYR A 67 5.27 6.93 2.98
N ASP A 68 5.79 7.98 3.60
CA ASP A 68 5.53 9.33 3.16
C ASP A 68 6.49 9.76 2.03
N GLN A 69 6.42 11.03 1.62
CA GLN A 69 7.30 11.55 0.57
C GLN A 69 8.78 11.54 0.94
N TYR A 70 9.10 11.45 2.22
CA TYR A 70 10.47 11.39 2.72
C TYR A 70 10.92 9.97 3.01
N ARG A 71 10.11 8.97 2.66
CA ARG A 71 10.33 7.55 2.93
C ARG A 71 10.30 7.18 4.41
N ASP A 72 9.67 8.01 5.22
CA ASP A 72 9.39 7.67 6.61
C ASP A 72 8.12 6.81 6.69
N LYS A 73 8.16 5.76 7.49
CA LYS A 73 7.03 4.84 7.56
C LYS A 73 5.82 5.50 8.24
N VAL A 74 4.70 5.49 7.53
CA VAL A 74 3.44 6.03 8.04
C VAL A 74 2.68 4.96 8.80
N THR A 75 2.45 3.81 8.16
CA THR A 75 1.67 2.73 8.75
C THR A 75 1.89 1.43 7.99
N THR A 76 1.48 0.33 8.59
CA THR A 76 1.40 -0.99 7.95
C THR A 76 -0.05 -1.46 8.01
N LEU A 77 -0.55 -1.85 6.87
CA LEU A 77 -1.94 -2.31 6.74
C LEU A 77 -2.05 -3.79 6.41
#